data_0c3e5767d03011254ac9908b835a1cea
#
_entry.id   0c3e5767d03011254ac9908b835a1cea
#
_cell.length_a   1.000
_cell.length_b   1.000
_cell.length_c   1.000
_cell.angle_alpha   90.00
_cell.angle_beta   90.00
_cell.angle_gamma   90.00
#
_symmetry.space_group_name_H-M   'P 1'
#
loop_
_entity.id
_entity.type
_entity.pdbx_description
1 polymer ?
#
loop_
_entity_poly.entity_id
_entity_poly.type
_entity_poly.pdbx_seq_one_letter_code
_entity_poly.pdbx_strand_id
1 'polypeptide(L)'
;MSPVKASPTARERARAELTREITEEARRQLAETGAQGLSLRAVARELGMVSSALYRYFPSRDDLLTALIIDAYDAMGEVAETAIAAGARPRVRWLAACHAIRGWALAHPHEYSLIYGSPVPGYRAPQATVGPASRVPLAFMGVLR
;
A
#
# COMPACT_ATOMS: atom_id res chain seq x y z
N MET A 1 22.20 -21.86 10.94
CA MET A 1 21.18 -21.55 11.96
C MET A 1 20.58 -20.21 11.59
N SER A 2 19.33 -20.21 11.11
CA SER A 2 18.62 -18.94 10.88
C SER A 2 18.22 -18.37 12.25
N PRO A 3 18.40 -17.06 12.50
CA PRO A 3 17.95 -16.48 13.75
C PRO A 3 16.43 -16.63 13.84
N VAL A 4 15.96 -17.28 14.90
CA VAL A 4 14.55 -17.32 15.25
C VAL A 4 14.12 -15.85 15.45
N LYS A 5 13.28 -15.30 14.57
CA LYS A 5 12.67 -13.98 14.77
C LYS A 5 11.91 -14.04 16.08
N ALA A 6 12.34 -13.26 17.07
CA ALA A 6 11.63 -13.14 18.33
C ALA A 6 10.19 -12.71 18.07
N SER A 7 9.22 -13.31 18.75
CA SER A 7 7.82 -12.92 18.66
C SER A 7 7.65 -11.46 19.08
N PRO A 8 6.83 -10.64 18.38
CA PRO A 8 6.62 -9.25 18.72
C PRO A 8 6.05 -9.11 20.14
N THR A 9 6.47 -8.09 20.85
CA THR A 9 5.94 -7.74 22.17
C THR A 9 4.48 -7.30 22.08
N ALA A 10 3.76 -7.31 23.21
CA ALA A 10 2.40 -6.80 23.27
C ALA A 10 2.30 -5.32 22.81
N ARG A 11 3.30 -4.51 23.14
CA ARG A 11 3.39 -3.12 22.72
C ARG A 11 3.57 -2.98 21.21
N GLU A 12 4.43 -3.81 20.62
CA GLU A 12 4.65 -3.83 19.17
C GLU A 12 3.39 -4.27 18.41
N ARG A 13 2.68 -5.28 18.92
CA ARG A 13 1.39 -5.71 18.35
C ARG A 13 0.34 -4.61 18.42
N ALA A 14 0.21 -3.93 19.56
CA ALA A 14 -0.73 -2.83 19.73
C ALA A 14 -0.41 -1.66 18.78
N ARG A 15 0.88 -1.34 18.61
CA ARG A 15 1.33 -0.31 17.66
C ARG A 15 1.02 -0.69 16.22
N ALA A 16 1.28 -1.91 15.83
CA ALA A 16 0.99 -2.41 14.48
C ALA A 16 -0.51 -2.39 14.20
N GLU A 17 -1.33 -2.79 15.15
CA GLU A 17 -2.79 -2.77 15.03
C GLU A 17 -3.33 -1.36 14.85
N LEU A 18 -2.88 -0.40 15.65
CA LEU A 18 -3.31 0.99 15.53
C LEU A 18 -2.83 1.63 14.22
N THR A 19 -1.61 1.31 13.78
CA THR A 19 -1.11 1.74 12.45
C THR A 19 -2.02 1.23 11.35
N ARG A 20 -2.46 -0.03 11.42
CA ARG A 20 -3.40 -0.63 10.47
C ARG A 20 -4.75 0.08 10.48
N GLU A 21 -5.32 0.35 11.64
CA GLU A 21 -6.58 1.09 11.78
C GLU A 21 -6.49 2.49 11.17
N ILE A 22 -5.37 3.19 11.40
CA ILE A 22 -5.13 4.52 10.82
C ILE A 22 -5.08 4.44 9.29
N THR A 23 -4.36 3.49 8.72
CA THR A 23 -4.26 3.34 7.26
C THR A 23 -5.57 2.88 6.63
N GLU A 24 -6.35 2.05 7.28
CA GLU A 24 -7.68 1.65 6.81
C GLU A 24 -8.65 2.84 6.77
N GLU A 25 -8.69 3.64 7.82
CA GLU A 25 -9.51 4.86 7.83
C GLU A 25 -9.05 5.87 6.79
N ALA A 26 -7.74 6.01 6.60
CA ALA A 26 -7.18 6.86 5.55
C ALA A 26 -7.60 6.39 4.14
N ARG A 27 -7.61 5.09 3.88
CA ARG A 27 -8.12 4.53 2.60
C ARG A 27 -9.61 4.82 2.40
N ARG A 28 -10.40 4.73 3.46
CA ARG A 28 -11.83 5.09 3.40
C ARG A 28 -12.01 6.56 3.00
N GLN A 29 -11.25 7.45 3.62
CA GLN A 29 -11.28 8.88 3.26
C GLN A 29 -10.77 9.13 1.84
N LEU A 30 -9.74 8.41 1.42
CA LEU A 30 -9.23 8.46 0.05
C LEU A 30 -10.33 8.13 -0.97
N ALA A 31 -11.16 7.12 -0.68
CA ALA A 31 -12.29 6.74 -1.52
C ALA A 31 -13.38 7.82 -1.58
N GLU A 32 -13.61 8.54 -0.50
CA GLU A 32 -14.65 9.57 -0.42
C GLU A 32 -14.21 10.91 -0.99
N THR A 33 -12.99 11.35 -0.70
CA THR A 33 -12.54 12.73 -0.95
C THR A 33 -11.30 12.83 -1.85
N GLY A 34 -10.72 11.70 -2.25
CA GLY A 34 -9.47 11.67 -3.00
C GLY A 34 -8.25 12.02 -2.14
N ALA A 35 -7.07 11.93 -2.75
CA ALA A 35 -5.80 12.17 -2.05
C ALA A 35 -5.68 13.62 -1.53
N GLN A 36 -6.25 14.57 -2.21
CA GLN A 36 -6.24 15.98 -1.79
C GLN A 36 -7.07 16.24 -0.53
N GLY A 37 -8.14 15.46 -0.32
CA GLY A 37 -9.01 15.57 0.84
C GLY A 37 -8.52 14.81 2.07
N LEU A 38 -7.44 14.05 1.97
CA LEU A 38 -6.90 13.29 3.08
C LEU A 38 -6.40 14.22 4.20
N SER A 39 -6.90 13.99 5.42
CA SER A 39 -6.62 14.82 6.59
C SER A 39 -6.32 13.96 7.81
N LEU A 40 -5.14 14.16 8.43
CA LEU A 40 -4.78 13.51 9.69
C LEU A 40 -5.79 13.82 10.82
N ARG A 41 -6.30 15.04 10.87
CA ARG A 41 -7.31 15.43 11.87
C ARG A 41 -8.63 14.69 11.67
N ALA A 42 -9.06 14.51 10.41
CA ALA A 42 -10.27 13.77 10.10
C ALA A 42 -10.10 12.28 10.45
N VAL A 43 -8.95 11.69 10.17
CA VAL A 43 -8.62 10.30 10.57
C VAL A 43 -8.67 10.14 12.09
N ALA A 44 -8.00 11.03 12.81
CA ALA A 44 -8.00 11.01 14.28
C ALA A 44 -9.42 11.11 14.86
N ARG A 45 -10.24 12.02 14.33
CA ARG A 45 -11.62 12.21 14.77
C ARG A 45 -12.46 10.94 14.59
N GLU A 46 -12.38 10.29 13.43
CA GLU A 46 -13.12 9.05 13.16
C GLU A 46 -12.68 7.89 14.07
N LEU A 47 -11.41 7.84 14.44
CA LEU A 47 -10.88 6.82 15.34
C LEU A 47 -11.02 7.17 16.82
N GLY A 48 -11.62 8.32 17.16
CA GLY A 48 -11.74 8.77 18.55
C GLY A 48 -10.39 9.11 19.20
N MET A 49 -9.39 9.47 18.39
CA MET A 49 -8.06 9.84 18.85
C MET A 49 -7.89 11.36 18.88
N VAL A 50 -7.08 11.83 19.84
CA VAL A 50 -6.56 13.20 19.75
C VAL A 50 -5.51 13.29 18.65
N SER A 51 -5.47 14.41 17.92
CA SER A 51 -4.55 14.58 16.78
C SER A 51 -3.09 14.38 17.18
N SER A 52 -2.67 14.84 18.35
CA SER A 52 -1.30 14.66 18.85
C SER A 52 -0.89 13.20 19.00
N ALA A 53 -1.82 12.31 19.35
CA ALA A 53 -1.56 10.88 19.42
C ALA A 53 -1.33 10.28 18.04
N LEU A 54 -2.10 10.70 17.05
CA LEU A 54 -1.96 10.22 15.67
C LEU A 54 -0.65 10.70 15.04
N TYR A 55 -0.21 11.93 15.31
CA TYR A 55 1.07 12.46 14.83
C TYR A 55 2.30 11.67 15.30
N ARG A 56 2.19 10.89 16.36
CA ARG A 56 3.26 9.96 16.78
C ARG A 56 3.43 8.78 15.83
N TYR A 57 2.38 8.43 15.08
CA TYR A 57 2.40 7.35 14.09
C TYR A 57 2.74 7.89 12.71
N PHE A 58 2.16 9.00 12.33
CA PHE A 58 2.37 9.68 11.05
C PHE A 58 2.60 11.17 11.31
N PRO A 59 3.87 11.62 11.29
CA PRO A 59 4.21 13.02 11.62
C PRO A 59 3.62 14.04 10.65
N SER A 60 3.32 13.64 9.40
CA SER A 60 2.75 14.51 8.39
C SER A 60 1.73 13.76 7.52
N ARG A 61 0.92 14.53 6.78
CA ARG A 61 0.03 14.00 5.75
C ARG A 61 0.81 13.24 4.67
N ASP A 62 1.98 13.72 4.29
CA ASP A 62 2.83 13.07 3.29
C ASP A 62 3.36 11.73 3.76
N ASP A 63 3.67 11.59 5.06
CA ASP A 63 4.03 10.28 5.64
C ASP A 63 2.88 9.28 5.54
N LEU A 64 1.66 9.71 5.80
CA LEU A 64 0.47 8.88 5.65
C LEU A 64 0.22 8.51 4.18
N LEU A 65 0.33 9.46 3.26
CA LEU A 65 0.25 9.19 1.81
C LEU A 65 1.30 8.18 1.36
N THR A 66 2.53 8.33 1.82
CA THR A 66 3.61 7.39 1.52
C THR A 66 3.28 5.97 1.98
N ALA A 67 2.73 5.81 3.19
CA ALA A 67 2.30 4.51 3.68
C ALA A 67 1.20 3.90 2.81
N LEU A 68 0.20 4.67 2.40
CA LEU A 68 -0.87 4.20 1.52
C LEU A 68 -0.34 3.81 0.13
N ILE A 69 0.62 4.56 -0.41
CA ILE A 69 1.26 4.29 -1.70
C ILE A 69 2.06 2.99 -1.63
N ILE A 70 2.85 2.79 -0.59
CA ILE A 70 3.61 1.56 -0.37
C ILE A 70 2.68 0.36 -0.27
N ASP A 71 1.64 0.45 0.54
CA ASP A 71 0.65 -0.61 0.71
C ASP A 71 -0.05 -0.96 -0.61
N ALA A 72 -0.40 0.03 -1.42
CA ALA A 72 -1.04 -0.18 -2.72
C ALA A 72 -0.10 -0.89 -3.71
N TYR A 73 1.15 -0.47 -3.80
CA TYR A 73 2.15 -1.13 -4.64
C TYR A 73 2.41 -2.56 -4.18
N ASP A 74 2.52 -2.78 -2.88
CA ASP A 74 2.77 -4.11 -2.32
C ASP A 74 1.58 -5.05 -2.57
N ALA A 75 0.36 -4.59 -2.38
CA ALA A 75 -0.84 -5.38 -2.65
C ALA A 75 -0.94 -5.77 -4.13
N MET A 76 -0.70 -4.83 -5.04
CA MET A 76 -0.71 -5.10 -6.47
C MET A 76 0.46 -6.00 -6.89
N GLY A 77 1.65 -5.81 -6.32
CA GLY A 77 2.81 -6.67 -6.53
C GLY A 77 2.53 -8.11 -6.11
N GLU A 78 1.90 -8.30 -4.95
CA GLU A 78 1.55 -9.62 -4.42
C GLU A 78 0.59 -10.37 -5.34
N VAL A 79 -0.46 -9.75 -5.84
CA VAL A 79 -1.40 -10.42 -6.74
C VAL A 79 -0.75 -10.79 -8.08
N ALA A 80 0.15 -9.96 -8.60
CA ALA A 80 0.91 -10.26 -9.81
C ALA A 80 1.89 -11.42 -9.61
N GLU A 81 2.68 -11.39 -8.54
CA GLU A 81 3.65 -12.43 -8.20
C GLU A 81 2.98 -13.78 -7.95
N THR A 82 1.85 -13.79 -7.24
CA THR A 82 1.07 -14.99 -6.97
C THR A 82 0.52 -15.60 -8.27
N ALA A 83 -0.02 -14.78 -9.16
CA ALA A 83 -0.52 -15.23 -10.46
C ALA A 83 0.58 -15.81 -11.34
N ILE A 84 1.76 -15.21 -11.34
CA ILE A 84 2.93 -15.67 -12.09
C ILE A 84 3.43 -17.01 -11.55
N ALA A 85 3.47 -17.18 -10.24
CA ALA A 85 3.95 -18.40 -9.59
C ALA A 85 3.05 -19.62 -9.89
N ALA A 86 1.74 -19.41 -10.10
CA ALA A 86 0.77 -20.47 -10.38
C ALA A 86 0.82 -21.01 -11.82
N GLY A 87 1.47 -20.30 -12.77
CA GLY A 87 1.50 -20.64 -14.18
C GLY A 87 2.76 -21.41 -14.59
N ALA A 88 2.65 -22.26 -15.61
CA ALA A 88 3.77 -23.04 -16.15
C ALA A 88 4.46 -22.37 -17.34
N ARG A 89 3.68 -21.87 -18.31
CA ARG A 89 4.20 -21.28 -19.56
C ARG A 89 4.29 -19.77 -19.46
N PRO A 90 5.31 -19.12 -20.04
CA PRO A 90 5.48 -17.67 -19.98
C PRO A 90 4.25 -16.87 -20.40
N ARG A 91 3.62 -17.22 -21.51
CA ARG A 91 2.40 -16.55 -21.99
C ARG A 91 1.25 -16.65 -20.99
N VAL A 92 1.04 -17.83 -20.39
CA VAL A 92 -0.02 -18.05 -19.38
C VAL A 92 0.28 -17.23 -18.13
N ARG A 93 1.52 -17.25 -17.69
CA ARG A 93 1.98 -16.45 -16.51
C ARG A 93 1.78 -14.96 -16.75
N TRP A 94 2.16 -14.46 -17.92
CA TRP A 94 1.97 -13.06 -18.31
C TRP A 94 0.50 -12.63 -18.26
N LEU A 95 -0.35 -13.38 -18.95
CA LEU A 95 -1.79 -13.08 -18.99
C LEU A 95 -2.44 -13.18 -17.61
N ALA A 96 -2.05 -14.17 -16.80
CA ALA A 96 -2.54 -14.31 -15.44
C ALA A 96 -2.19 -13.10 -14.57
N ALA A 97 -0.96 -12.58 -14.68
CA ALA A 97 -0.55 -11.37 -13.99
C ALA A 97 -1.35 -10.14 -14.45
N CYS A 98 -1.55 -9.98 -15.75
CA CYS A 98 -2.37 -8.89 -16.31
C CYS A 98 -3.80 -8.93 -15.76
N HIS A 99 -4.42 -10.10 -15.74
CA HIS A 99 -5.78 -10.28 -15.21
C HIS A 99 -5.83 -10.04 -13.70
N ALA A 100 -4.83 -10.50 -12.94
CA ALA A 100 -4.75 -10.28 -11.50
C ALA A 100 -4.64 -8.79 -11.15
N ILE A 101 -3.77 -8.06 -11.84
CA ILE A 101 -3.61 -6.61 -11.68
C ILE A 101 -4.90 -5.88 -12.04
N ARG A 102 -5.53 -6.23 -13.17
CA ARG A 102 -6.81 -5.63 -13.55
C ARG A 102 -7.90 -5.89 -12.51
N GLY A 103 -8.00 -7.11 -12.02
CA GLY A 103 -8.96 -7.47 -10.97
C GLY A 103 -8.74 -6.67 -9.69
N TRP A 104 -7.49 -6.54 -9.26
CA TRP A 104 -7.15 -5.72 -8.11
C TRP A 104 -7.50 -4.24 -8.33
N ALA A 105 -7.15 -3.69 -9.48
CA ALA A 105 -7.44 -2.29 -9.82
C ALA A 105 -8.95 -1.98 -9.84
N LEU A 106 -9.76 -2.90 -10.34
CA LEU A 106 -11.22 -2.76 -10.35
C LEU A 106 -11.83 -2.86 -8.94
N ALA A 107 -11.23 -3.67 -8.07
CA ALA A 107 -11.65 -3.80 -6.68
C ALA A 107 -11.15 -2.64 -5.79
N HIS A 108 -10.06 -1.97 -6.19
CA HIS A 108 -9.39 -0.91 -5.43
C HIS A 108 -9.11 0.32 -6.30
N PRO A 109 -10.15 0.93 -6.91
CA PRO A 109 -9.95 1.98 -7.92
C PRO A 109 -9.27 3.23 -7.35
N HIS A 110 -9.50 3.55 -6.08
CA HIS A 110 -8.91 4.74 -5.45
C HIS A 110 -7.43 4.54 -5.13
N GLU A 111 -7.04 3.35 -4.69
CA GLU A 111 -5.64 3.01 -4.47
C GLU A 111 -4.88 2.89 -5.80
N TYR A 112 -5.50 2.31 -6.82
CA TYR A 112 -4.93 2.29 -8.17
C TYR A 112 -4.71 3.71 -8.70
N SER A 113 -5.70 4.59 -8.54
CA SER A 113 -5.59 6.01 -8.91
C SER A 113 -4.49 6.74 -8.13
N LEU A 114 -4.28 6.38 -6.88
CA LEU A 114 -3.23 6.98 -6.05
C LEU A 114 -1.83 6.72 -6.61
N ILE A 115 -1.57 5.53 -7.15
CA ILE A 115 -0.25 5.13 -7.65
C ILE A 115 -0.05 5.34 -9.15
N TYR A 116 -1.11 5.35 -9.94
CA TYR A 116 -1.04 5.49 -11.41
C TYR A 116 -1.91 6.62 -11.98
N GLY A 117 -2.67 7.29 -11.16
CA GLY A 117 -3.50 8.42 -11.57
C GLY A 117 -2.75 9.74 -11.61
N SER A 118 -3.49 10.83 -11.49
CA SER A 118 -2.91 12.17 -11.47
C SER A 118 -2.01 12.37 -10.25
N PRO A 119 -0.85 13.03 -10.41
CA PRO A 119 0.03 13.32 -9.28
C PRO A 119 -0.68 14.14 -8.20
N VAL A 120 -0.38 13.84 -6.94
CA VAL A 120 -0.85 14.64 -5.80
C VAL A 120 -0.02 15.92 -5.73
N PRO A 121 -0.64 17.11 -5.84
CA PRO A 121 0.10 18.37 -5.82
C PRO A 121 0.95 18.52 -4.55
N GLY A 122 2.21 18.89 -4.71
CA GLY A 122 3.15 19.12 -3.62
C GLY A 122 3.72 17.85 -2.97
N TYR A 123 3.22 16.67 -3.31
CA TYR A 123 3.75 15.41 -2.80
C TYR A 123 4.98 14.96 -3.60
N ARG A 124 6.02 14.52 -2.89
CA ARG A 124 7.20 13.87 -3.48
C ARG A 124 7.37 12.49 -2.87
N ALA A 125 7.39 11.47 -3.72
CA ALA A 125 7.60 10.10 -3.28
C ALA A 125 9.03 9.92 -2.75
N PRO A 126 9.22 9.48 -1.50
CA PRO A 126 10.54 9.21 -0.96
C PRO A 126 11.13 7.92 -1.53
N GLN A 127 12.43 7.72 -1.31
CA GLN A 127 13.17 6.53 -1.77
C GLN A 127 12.52 5.21 -1.32
N ALA A 128 11.85 5.20 -0.17
CA ALA A 128 11.17 4.02 0.37
C ALA A 128 10.08 3.46 -0.56
N THR A 129 9.54 4.25 -1.48
CA THR A 129 8.51 3.81 -2.44
C THR A 129 9.08 3.05 -3.64
N VAL A 130 10.39 3.15 -3.92
CA VAL A 130 11.03 2.57 -5.11
C VAL A 130 10.95 1.04 -5.11
N GLY A 131 11.28 0.41 -3.99
CA GLY A 131 11.19 -1.04 -3.87
C GLY A 131 9.78 -1.58 -4.14
N PRO A 132 8.76 -1.14 -3.41
CA PRO A 132 7.38 -1.52 -3.66
C PRO A 132 6.90 -1.24 -5.09
N ALA A 133 7.21 -0.07 -5.65
CA ALA A 133 6.87 0.29 -7.02
C ALA A 133 7.54 -0.61 -8.08
N SER A 134 8.68 -1.19 -7.74
CA SER A 134 9.45 -2.06 -8.65
C SER A 134 8.93 -3.50 -8.71
N ARG A 135 8.09 -3.93 -7.78
CA ARG A 135 7.64 -5.34 -7.69
C ARG A 135 6.97 -5.82 -8.96
N VAL A 136 6.01 -5.09 -9.49
CA VAL A 136 5.29 -5.47 -10.72
C VAL A 136 6.21 -5.50 -11.94
N PRO A 137 6.97 -4.44 -12.26
CA PRO A 137 7.92 -4.50 -13.38
C PRO A 137 8.91 -5.66 -13.28
N LEU A 138 9.48 -5.90 -12.10
CA LEU A 138 10.44 -7.00 -11.91
C LEU A 138 9.78 -8.38 -12.04
N ALA A 139 8.54 -8.53 -11.59
CA ALA A 139 7.78 -9.76 -11.77
C ALA A 139 7.56 -10.08 -13.26
N PHE A 140 7.15 -9.09 -14.06
CA PHE A 140 7.01 -9.26 -15.50
C PHE A 140 8.33 -9.56 -16.21
N MET A 141 9.42 -8.88 -15.83
CA MET A 141 10.76 -9.17 -16.36
C MET A 141 11.19 -10.60 -16.05
N GLY A 142 10.83 -11.12 -14.89
CA GLY A 142 11.10 -12.51 -14.50
C GLY A 142 10.37 -13.54 -15.38
N VAL A 143 9.22 -13.21 -15.95
CA VAL A 143 8.49 -14.09 -16.88
C VAL A 143 9.23 -14.24 -18.21
N LEU A 144 10.00 -13.23 -18.62
CA LEU A 144 10.72 -13.19 -19.91
C LEU A 144 12.07 -13.90 -19.85
N ARG A 145 12.53 -14.36 -18.69
CA ARG A 145 13.77 -15.13 -18.49
C ARG A 145 13.47 -16.62 -18.52
#